data_9e674d605ed9e54e7d5fea4577af459b
#
_entry.id   9e674d605ed9e54e7d5fea4577af459b
#
_cell.length_a   1.000
_cell.length_b   1.000
_cell.length_c   1.000
_cell.angle_alpha   90.00
_cell.angle_beta   90.00
_cell.angle_gamma   90.00
#
_symmetry.space_group_name_H-M   'P 1'
#
loop_
_entity.id
_entity.type
_entity.pdbx_description
1 polymer ?
#
loop_
_entity_poly.entity_id
_entity_poly.type
_entity_poly.pdbx_seq_one_letter_code
_entity_poly.pdbx_strand_id
1 'polypeptide(L)'
;MKTLVAIADSHGNVSAVEKLRPLIEESDFIVHLGDGARDMKNFYQDFGNKIYQVDGNCDIGGYNLKYFTFDIEKVRVLITHGDNFGVKFGLDRLVEFAKQENCNLVLYGHTHQASIQTIDGILVVNPGSLSYFTAQKSVAYVVINGEKAVAKINYSIVKN
;
A
#
# COMPACT_ATOMS: atom_id res chain seq x y z
N MET A 1 -2.02 19.45 -3.51
CA MET A 1 -1.11 18.33 -3.78
C MET A 1 -0.89 17.55 -2.49
N LYS A 2 -1.06 16.24 -2.55
CA LYS A 2 -0.92 15.33 -1.41
C LYS A 2 0.03 14.19 -1.73
N THR A 3 0.67 13.65 -0.71
CA THR A 3 1.64 12.56 -0.83
C THR A 3 1.19 11.35 -0.01
N LEU A 4 1.42 10.17 -0.55
CA LEU A 4 1.07 8.90 0.08
C LEU A 4 2.24 7.92 -0.05
N VAL A 5 2.58 7.26 1.06
CA VAL A 5 3.52 6.14 1.06
C VAL A 5 2.75 4.85 1.25
N ALA A 6 2.92 3.90 0.33
CA ALA A 6 2.34 2.57 0.44
C ALA A 6 3.43 1.54 0.73
N ILE A 7 3.18 0.69 1.71
CA ILE A 7 4.02 -0.44 2.10
C ILE A 7 3.18 -1.71 2.22
N ALA A 8 3.81 -2.85 2.06
CA ALA A 8 3.14 -4.14 2.14
C ALA A 8 4.10 -5.25 2.59
N ASP A 9 3.52 -6.34 3.08
CA ASP A 9 4.22 -7.60 3.27
C ASP A 9 5.51 -7.44 4.08
N SER A 10 5.41 -6.76 5.22
CA SER A 10 6.55 -6.55 6.13
C SER A 10 6.86 -7.79 6.98
N HIS A 11 5.88 -8.66 7.20
CA HIS A 11 6.04 -9.98 7.84
C HIS A 11 6.94 -9.96 9.08
N GLY A 12 6.71 -9.01 9.99
CA GLY A 12 7.47 -8.89 11.23
C GLY A 12 8.78 -8.12 11.12
N ASN A 13 9.13 -7.59 9.93
CA ASN A 13 10.33 -6.79 9.75
C ASN A 13 10.12 -5.34 10.21
N VAL A 14 9.92 -5.17 11.51
CA VAL A 14 9.72 -3.86 12.16
C VAL A 14 10.88 -2.91 11.87
N SER A 15 12.11 -3.42 11.81
CA SER A 15 13.30 -2.62 11.50
C SER A 15 13.22 -1.93 10.14
N ALA A 16 12.74 -2.65 9.11
CA ALA A 16 12.55 -2.06 7.79
C ALA A 16 11.48 -0.96 7.82
N VAL A 17 10.39 -1.18 8.55
CA VAL A 17 9.32 -0.18 8.71
C VAL A 17 9.85 1.06 9.45
N GLU A 18 10.63 0.87 10.52
CA GLU A 18 11.22 1.99 11.29
C GLU A 18 12.17 2.86 10.46
N LYS A 19 12.88 2.30 9.50
CA LYS A 19 13.73 3.07 8.58
C LYS A 19 12.95 4.03 7.70
N LEU A 20 11.65 3.82 7.55
CA LEU A 20 10.77 4.70 6.78
C LEU A 20 10.29 5.92 7.57
N ARG A 21 10.61 6.03 8.86
CA ARG A 21 10.10 7.11 9.73
C ARG A 21 10.27 8.51 9.12
N PRO A 22 11.43 8.91 8.59
CA PRO A 22 11.55 10.24 7.98
C PRO A 22 10.58 10.46 6.81
N LEU A 23 10.42 9.44 5.96
CA LEU A 23 9.48 9.49 4.83
C LEU A 23 8.03 9.55 5.31
N ILE A 24 7.70 8.82 6.36
CA ILE A 24 6.37 8.81 6.99
C ILE A 24 6.06 10.19 7.58
N GLU A 25 7.02 10.82 8.24
CA GLU A 25 6.85 12.16 8.81
C GLU A 25 6.48 13.20 7.76
N GLU A 26 7.15 13.16 6.61
CA GLU A 26 6.99 14.11 5.51
C GLU A 26 5.73 13.86 4.66
N SER A 27 5.13 12.67 4.74
CA SER A 27 4.00 12.29 3.90
C SER A 27 2.65 12.61 4.53
N ASP A 28 1.65 12.91 3.70
CA ASP A 28 0.28 13.18 4.16
C ASP A 28 -0.45 11.90 4.58
N PHE A 29 -0.20 10.78 3.89
CA PHE A 29 -0.88 9.50 4.10
C PHE A 29 0.11 8.35 4.09
N ILE A 30 -0.17 7.36 4.93
CA ILE A 30 0.57 6.10 5.01
C ILE A 30 -0.42 4.95 4.85
N VAL A 31 -0.11 4.03 3.96
CA VAL A 31 -0.93 2.85 3.72
C VAL A 31 -0.10 1.59 3.95
N HIS A 32 -0.60 0.68 4.79
CA HIS A 32 -0.06 -0.68 4.93
C HIS A 32 -1.05 -1.68 4.32
N LEU A 33 -0.60 -2.42 3.33
CA LEU A 33 -1.44 -3.29 2.50
C LEU A 33 -1.53 -4.74 2.99
N GLY A 34 -1.26 -4.97 4.28
CA GLY A 34 -1.42 -6.27 4.91
C GLY A 34 -0.16 -7.13 4.96
N ASP A 35 -0.30 -8.26 5.63
CA ASP A 35 0.78 -9.19 5.97
C ASP A 35 1.92 -8.51 6.73
N GLY A 36 1.58 -8.01 7.90
CA GLY A 36 2.44 -7.24 8.79
C GLY A 36 1.72 -6.04 9.39
N ALA A 37 0.39 -6.06 9.49
CA ALA A 37 -0.40 -4.97 10.03
C ALA A 37 0.08 -4.51 11.42
N ARG A 38 0.56 -5.43 12.25
CA ARG A 38 1.10 -5.14 13.59
C ARG A 38 2.45 -4.41 13.57
N ASP A 39 3.17 -4.45 12.46
CA ASP A 39 4.49 -3.82 12.35
C ASP A 39 4.40 -2.28 12.37
N MET A 40 3.19 -1.74 12.15
CA MET A 40 2.89 -0.32 12.26
C MET A 40 2.63 0.15 13.69
N LYS A 41 2.63 -0.74 14.67
CA LYS A 41 2.23 -0.44 16.05
C LYS A 41 2.93 0.79 16.64
N ASN A 42 4.24 0.92 16.41
CA ASN A 42 5.04 2.01 16.98
C ASN A 42 4.76 3.38 16.33
N PHE A 43 4.03 3.40 15.23
CA PHE A 43 3.71 4.63 14.50
C PHE A 43 2.35 5.21 14.87
N TYR A 44 1.46 4.44 15.49
CA TYR A 44 0.10 4.89 15.77
C TYR A 44 0.02 6.06 16.73
N GLN A 45 0.91 6.14 17.71
CA GLN A 45 0.91 7.23 18.68
C GLN A 45 1.21 8.57 18.00
N ASP A 46 2.18 8.58 17.06
CA ASP A 46 2.65 9.81 16.42
C ASP A 46 1.88 10.14 15.14
N PHE A 47 1.44 9.12 14.40
CA PHE A 47 0.94 9.25 13.03
C PHE A 47 -0.41 8.57 12.77
N GLY A 48 -1.12 8.15 13.82
CA GLY A 48 -2.36 7.38 13.69
C GLY A 48 -3.43 8.05 12.83
N ASN A 49 -3.45 9.36 12.81
CA ASN A 49 -4.41 10.16 12.03
C ASN A 49 -4.19 10.11 10.51
N LYS A 50 -3.05 9.59 10.05
CA LYS A 50 -2.73 9.49 8.63
C LYS A 50 -2.40 8.07 8.17
N ILE A 51 -2.57 7.07 9.05
CA ILE A 51 -2.32 5.66 8.75
C ILE A 51 -3.63 4.99 8.34
N TYR A 52 -3.61 4.36 7.17
CA TYR A 52 -4.66 3.48 6.67
C TYR A 52 -4.07 2.09 6.45
N GLN A 53 -4.76 1.07 6.89
CA GLN A 53 -4.27 -0.29 6.67
C GLN A 53 -5.39 -1.30 6.51
N VAL A 54 -5.05 -2.40 5.84
CA VAL A 54 -5.89 -3.58 5.66
C VAL A 54 -5.14 -4.81 6.16
N ASP A 55 -5.88 -5.88 6.38
CA ASP A 55 -5.30 -7.16 6.76
C ASP A 55 -5.01 -8.01 5.54
N GLY A 56 -3.85 -8.66 5.55
CA GLY A 56 -3.51 -9.73 4.64
C GLY A 56 -3.94 -11.11 5.16
N ASN A 57 -3.67 -12.12 4.36
CA ASN A 57 -4.01 -13.50 4.71
C ASN A 57 -3.19 -14.05 5.90
N CYS A 58 -2.04 -13.44 6.21
CA CYS A 58 -1.19 -13.83 7.35
C CYS A 58 -1.47 -13.00 8.61
N ASP A 59 -2.32 -11.98 8.56
CA ASP A 59 -2.65 -11.15 9.72
C ASP A 59 -3.75 -11.80 10.56
N ILE A 60 -3.34 -12.56 11.58
CA ILE A 60 -4.26 -13.21 12.52
C ILE A 60 -4.60 -12.25 13.65
N GLY A 61 -5.89 -12.04 13.89
CA GLY A 61 -6.37 -11.13 14.93
C GLY A 61 -6.10 -9.66 14.62
N GLY A 62 -6.05 -9.30 13.35
CA GLY A 62 -5.93 -7.93 12.87
C GLY A 62 -7.24 -7.16 12.95
N TYR A 63 -7.37 -6.12 12.12
CA TYR A 63 -8.55 -5.25 12.09
C TYR A 63 -9.76 -5.85 11.36
N ASN A 64 -9.60 -7.03 10.77
CA ASN A 64 -10.59 -7.73 9.97
C ASN A 64 -11.11 -6.92 8.77
N LEU A 65 -10.26 -6.03 8.25
CA LEU A 65 -10.57 -5.15 7.14
C LEU A 65 -9.81 -5.63 5.89
N LYS A 66 -10.54 -6.17 4.91
CA LYS A 66 -9.96 -6.76 3.69
C LYS A 66 -9.76 -5.77 2.56
N TYR A 67 -10.54 -4.72 2.53
CA TYR A 67 -10.36 -3.58 1.63
C TYR A 67 -10.93 -2.32 2.27
N PHE A 68 -10.49 -1.18 1.76
CA PHE A 68 -11.00 0.12 2.17
C PHE A 68 -10.92 1.10 1.02
N THR A 69 -11.92 1.96 0.89
CA THR A 69 -11.92 3.04 -0.10
C THR A 69 -11.99 4.39 0.59
N PHE A 70 -11.24 5.36 0.10
CA PHE A 70 -11.24 6.73 0.60
C PHE A 70 -10.83 7.70 -0.50
N ASP A 71 -11.12 8.96 -0.30
CA ASP A 71 -10.83 10.00 -1.27
C ASP A 71 -9.65 10.87 -0.81
N ILE A 72 -8.72 11.12 -1.71
CA ILE A 72 -7.66 12.11 -1.54
C ILE A 72 -7.81 13.12 -2.69
N GLU A 73 -8.16 14.36 -2.35
CA GLU A 73 -8.57 15.35 -3.33
C GLU A 73 -9.71 14.80 -4.22
N LYS A 74 -9.49 14.64 -5.52
CA LYS A 74 -10.48 14.06 -6.46
C LYS A 74 -10.12 12.63 -6.89
N VAL A 75 -9.15 12.02 -6.22
CA VAL A 75 -8.73 10.64 -6.49
C VAL A 75 -9.39 9.72 -5.48
N ARG A 76 -10.19 8.77 -5.96
CA ARG A 76 -10.75 7.70 -5.15
C ARG A 76 -9.79 6.52 -5.11
N VAL A 77 -9.35 6.19 -3.91
CA VAL A 77 -8.32 5.19 -3.65
C VAL A 77 -8.97 3.91 -3.13
N LEU A 78 -8.59 2.77 -3.71
CA LEU A 78 -8.86 1.44 -3.16
C LEU A 78 -7.58 0.86 -2.60
N ILE A 79 -7.60 0.44 -1.35
CA ILE A 79 -6.52 -0.33 -0.74
C ILE A 79 -7.01 -1.73 -0.38
N THR A 80 -6.19 -2.73 -0.66
CA THR A 80 -6.46 -4.15 -0.34
C THR A 80 -5.15 -4.92 -0.29
N HIS A 81 -5.13 -6.02 0.45
CA HIS A 81 -3.99 -6.94 0.34
C HIS A 81 -3.96 -7.63 -1.03
N GLY A 82 -5.11 -8.06 -1.52
CA GLY A 82 -5.26 -8.63 -2.86
C GLY A 82 -5.46 -10.13 -2.89
N ASP A 83 -5.25 -10.84 -1.78
CA ASP A 83 -5.48 -12.30 -1.70
C ASP A 83 -6.91 -12.68 -2.09
N ASN A 84 -7.90 -11.92 -1.65
CA ASN A 84 -9.32 -12.14 -1.97
C ASN A 84 -9.67 -11.87 -3.44
N PHE A 85 -8.80 -11.18 -4.17
CA PHE A 85 -8.97 -10.89 -5.60
C PHE A 85 -8.12 -11.77 -6.51
N GLY A 86 -7.39 -12.75 -5.94
CA GLY A 86 -6.56 -13.67 -6.71
C GLY A 86 -5.43 -13.00 -7.48
N VAL A 87 -4.82 -11.94 -6.93
CA VAL A 87 -3.83 -11.10 -7.65
C VAL A 87 -2.57 -11.84 -8.09
N LYS A 88 -2.28 -13.03 -7.53
CA LYS A 88 -1.18 -13.90 -8.00
C LYS A 88 -1.47 -14.53 -9.37
N PHE A 89 -2.74 -14.54 -9.78
CA PHE A 89 -3.19 -15.13 -11.05
C PHE A 89 -3.62 -14.08 -12.08
N GLY A 90 -3.56 -12.81 -11.74
CA GLY A 90 -3.93 -11.70 -12.61
C GLY A 90 -4.69 -10.60 -11.86
N LEU A 91 -4.87 -9.46 -12.52
CA LEU A 91 -5.45 -8.26 -11.90
C LEU A 91 -6.90 -8.01 -12.33
N ASP A 92 -7.50 -8.86 -13.16
CA ASP A 92 -8.81 -8.62 -13.77
C ASP A 92 -9.92 -8.44 -12.71
N ARG A 93 -9.95 -9.30 -11.70
CA ARG A 93 -10.96 -9.21 -10.63
C ARG A 93 -10.78 -7.96 -9.78
N LEU A 94 -9.54 -7.59 -9.47
CA LEU A 94 -9.23 -6.39 -8.70
C LEU A 94 -9.62 -5.12 -9.47
N VAL A 95 -9.29 -5.05 -10.74
CA VAL A 95 -9.61 -3.91 -11.62
C VAL A 95 -11.13 -3.78 -11.79
N GLU A 96 -11.83 -4.89 -12.01
CA GLU A 96 -13.30 -4.88 -12.12
C GLU A 96 -13.96 -4.36 -10.83
N PHE A 97 -13.48 -4.79 -9.68
CA PHE A 97 -13.97 -4.29 -8.39
C PHE A 97 -13.69 -2.79 -8.22
N ALA A 98 -12.49 -2.33 -8.62
CA ALA A 98 -12.13 -0.92 -8.58
C ALA A 98 -13.07 -0.06 -9.47
N LYS A 99 -13.45 -0.57 -10.63
CA LYS A 99 -14.45 0.08 -11.51
C LYS A 99 -15.81 0.19 -10.85
N GLN A 100 -16.28 -0.87 -10.21
CA GLN A 100 -17.57 -0.89 -9.49
C GLN A 100 -17.57 0.12 -8.34
N GLU A 101 -16.44 0.30 -7.67
CA GLU A 101 -16.27 1.26 -6.58
C GLU A 101 -15.89 2.69 -7.06
N ASN A 102 -15.82 2.92 -8.36
CA ASN A 102 -15.40 4.17 -8.99
C ASN A 102 -14.00 4.65 -8.56
N CYS A 103 -13.10 3.73 -8.33
CA CYS A 103 -11.73 4.03 -7.94
C CYS A 103 -10.85 4.31 -9.16
N ASN A 104 -9.93 5.26 -9.03
CA ASN A 104 -8.93 5.60 -10.04
C ASN A 104 -7.48 5.34 -9.60
N LEU A 105 -7.30 4.98 -8.34
CA LEU A 105 -6.03 4.50 -7.80
C LEU A 105 -6.28 3.23 -6.99
N VAL A 106 -5.52 2.17 -7.27
CA VAL A 106 -5.56 0.90 -6.56
C VAL A 106 -4.17 0.59 -6.01
N LEU A 107 -4.11 0.32 -4.71
CA LEU A 107 -2.89 -0.11 -4.02
C LEU A 107 -3.13 -1.53 -3.48
N TYR A 108 -2.25 -2.47 -3.83
CA TYR A 108 -2.36 -3.87 -3.41
C TYR A 108 -0.99 -4.48 -3.11
N GLY A 109 -0.96 -5.57 -2.35
CA GLY A 109 0.25 -6.29 -1.96
C GLY A 109 0.24 -7.75 -2.40
N HIS A 110 0.57 -8.65 -1.48
CA HIS A 110 0.46 -10.10 -1.59
C HIS A 110 1.45 -10.80 -2.53
N THR A 111 1.75 -10.22 -3.71
CA THR A 111 2.67 -10.84 -4.68
C THR A 111 4.14 -10.67 -4.32
N HIS A 112 4.46 -9.74 -3.41
CA HIS A 112 5.81 -9.31 -3.06
C HIS A 112 6.59 -8.70 -4.24
N GLN A 113 5.91 -8.39 -5.36
CA GLN A 113 6.52 -7.84 -6.56
C GLN A 113 6.07 -6.42 -6.81
N ALA A 114 7.01 -5.48 -6.77
CA ALA A 114 6.72 -4.08 -7.05
C ALA A 114 6.28 -3.90 -8.50
N SER A 115 5.20 -3.17 -8.71
CA SER A 115 4.70 -2.86 -10.05
C SER A 115 3.89 -1.57 -10.09
N ILE A 116 3.92 -0.91 -11.23
CA ILE A 116 3.07 0.24 -11.55
C ILE A 116 2.49 0.00 -12.94
N GLN A 117 1.17 -0.04 -13.02
CA GLN A 117 0.45 -0.26 -14.28
C GLN A 117 -0.74 0.69 -14.36
N THR A 118 -1.09 1.09 -15.57
CA THR A 118 -2.38 1.74 -15.84
C THR A 118 -3.24 0.77 -16.61
N ILE A 119 -4.37 0.36 -16.03
CA ILE A 119 -5.29 -0.61 -16.62
C ILE A 119 -6.66 0.04 -16.70
N ASP A 120 -7.19 0.18 -17.92
CA ASP A 120 -8.50 0.83 -18.15
C ASP A 120 -8.63 2.22 -17.49
N GLY A 121 -7.55 2.99 -17.51
CA GLY A 121 -7.48 4.33 -16.92
C GLY A 121 -7.26 4.35 -15.41
N ILE A 122 -7.18 3.21 -14.75
CA ILE A 122 -6.92 3.08 -13.31
C ILE A 122 -5.44 2.87 -13.06
N LEU A 123 -4.83 3.67 -12.19
CA LEU A 123 -3.45 3.47 -11.73
C LEU A 123 -3.44 2.34 -10.69
N VAL A 124 -2.73 1.25 -11.00
CA VAL A 124 -2.66 0.05 -10.16
C VAL A 124 -1.23 -0.15 -9.70
N VAL A 125 -1.00 -0.12 -8.39
CA VAL A 125 0.34 -0.06 -7.80
C VAL A 125 0.51 -1.13 -6.74
N ASN A 126 1.61 -1.89 -6.84
CA ASN A 126 2.09 -2.77 -5.78
C ASN A 126 3.44 -2.22 -5.28
N PRO A 127 3.58 -1.92 -3.99
CA PRO A 127 4.83 -1.36 -3.46
C PRO A 127 5.98 -2.38 -3.37
N GLY A 128 5.72 -3.66 -3.59
CA GLY A 128 6.65 -4.74 -3.30
C GLY A 128 6.55 -5.17 -1.84
N SER A 129 7.63 -5.70 -1.29
CA SER A 129 7.65 -6.28 0.05
C SER A 129 8.78 -5.72 0.90
N LEU A 130 8.54 -5.61 2.21
CA LEU A 130 9.54 -5.28 3.23
C LEU A 130 10.00 -6.50 4.03
N SER A 131 9.59 -7.70 3.66
CA SER A 131 9.97 -8.95 4.33
C SER A 131 11.49 -9.13 4.38
N TYR A 132 11.98 -9.77 5.43
CA TYR A 132 13.39 -10.18 5.53
C TYR A 132 13.86 -10.99 4.33
N PHE A 133 12.97 -11.78 3.75
CA PHE A 133 13.28 -12.69 2.63
C PHE A 133 13.24 -12.01 1.26
N THR A 134 12.80 -10.77 1.19
CA THR A 134 12.78 -10.00 -0.06
C THR A 134 14.16 -9.42 -0.33
N ALA A 135 14.75 -9.77 -1.47
CA ALA A 135 16.10 -9.33 -1.84
C ALA A 135 16.17 -7.81 -2.07
N GLN A 136 15.21 -7.27 -2.82
CA GLN A 136 15.07 -5.83 -3.05
C GLN A 136 13.80 -5.32 -2.37
N LYS A 137 13.94 -4.84 -1.15
CA LYS A 137 12.84 -4.22 -0.42
C LYS A 137 12.45 -2.90 -1.08
N SER A 138 11.17 -2.61 -1.09
CA SER A 138 10.66 -1.41 -1.77
C SER A 138 9.40 -0.87 -1.11
N VAL A 139 9.12 0.39 -1.42
CA VAL A 139 7.90 1.10 -1.08
C VAL A 139 7.39 1.83 -2.32
N ALA A 140 6.11 2.15 -2.36
CA ALA A 140 5.58 3.04 -3.38
C ALA A 140 5.35 4.44 -2.79
N TYR A 141 5.78 5.43 -3.53
CA TYR A 141 5.51 6.84 -3.23
C TYR A 141 4.56 7.38 -4.29
N VAL A 142 3.44 7.90 -3.84
CA VAL A 142 2.37 8.41 -4.72
C VAL A 142 2.17 9.89 -4.47
N VAL A 143 2.12 10.67 -5.54
CA VAL A 143 1.75 12.09 -5.51
C VAL A 143 0.38 12.25 -6.16
N ILE A 144 -0.52 12.92 -5.45
CA ILE A 144 -1.87 13.20 -5.90
C ILE A 144 -2.03 14.71 -6.01
N ASN A 145 -2.50 15.16 -7.18
CA ASN A 145 -2.78 16.58 -7.43
C ASN A 145 -4.08 16.71 -8.23
N GLY A 146 -5.12 17.19 -7.55
CA GLY A 146 -6.47 17.24 -8.11
C GLY A 146 -7.01 15.84 -8.40
N GLU A 147 -7.19 15.54 -9.67
CA GLU A 147 -7.69 14.24 -10.16
C GLU A 147 -6.59 13.30 -10.66
N LYS A 148 -5.33 13.74 -10.61
CA LYS A 148 -4.18 12.98 -11.12
C LYS A 148 -3.39 12.35 -9.98
N ALA A 149 -2.99 11.10 -10.19
CA ALA A 149 -2.07 10.38 -9.31
C ALA A 149 -0.89 9.86 -10.13
N VAL A 150 0.31 9.97 -9.58
CA VAL A 150 1.55 9.44 -10.17
C VAL A 150 2.28 8.67 -9.08
N ALA A 151 2.81 7.50 -9.42
CA ALA A 151 3.51 6.64 -8.49
C ALA A 151 4.96 6.39 -8.92
N LYS A 152 5.81 6.14 -7.93
CA LYS A 152 7.20 5.71 -8.11
C LYS A 152 7.51 4.62 -7.09
N ILE A 153 8.20 3.56 -7.53
CA ILE A 153 8.77 2.56 -6.63
C ILE A 153 10.13 3.03 -6.14
N ASN A 154 10.33 2.98 -4.84
CA ASN A 154 11.59 3.37 -4.22
C ASN A 154 12.22 2.17 -3.53
N TYR A 155 13.40 1.77 -3.99
CA TYR A 155 14.20 0.66 -3.45
C TYR A 155 15.31 1.13 -2.50
N SER A 156 15.68 2.40 -2.54
CA SER A 156 16.87 2.91 -1.86
C SER A 156 16.67 3.20 -0.37
N ILE A 157 15.44 3.45 0.05
CA ILE A 157 15.10 3.87 1.42
C ILE A 157 15.29 2.73 2.42
N VAL A 158 15.18 1.48 1.96
CA VAL A 158 15.19 0.28 2.82
C VAL A 158 16.44 -0.57 2.59
N LYS A 159 17.54 0.03 2.18
CA LYS A 159 18.83 -0.68 2.09
C LYS A 159 19.29 -1.14 3.46
N ASN A 160 19.79 -2.35 3.48
CA ASN A 160 20.35 -2.98 4.68
C ASN A 160 21.55 -2.20 5.20
#